data_8377718be53fdb3b66a4d3a21d5ba424
#
_entry.id   8377718be53fdb3b66a4d3a21d5ba424
#
_cell.length_a   1.000
_cell.length_b   1.000
_cell.length_c   1.000
_cell.angle_alpha   90.00
_cell.angle_beta   90.00
_cell.angle_gamma   90.00
#
_symmetry.space_group_name_H-M   'P 1'
#
loop_
_entity.id
_entity.type
_entity.pdbx_description
1 polymer ?
#
loop_
_entity_poly.entity_id
_entity_poly.type
_entity_poly.pdbx_seq_one_letter_code
_entity_poly.pdbx_strand_id
1 'polypeptide(L)'
;MHTSAPASTPVEVASPTDRFEGRPVRCGVVGVGRMGRHHARVYAKDLANCTLVGVVDANAERRQDLAERFGCRALERVDQLLDLGVDAVSIATPTIYHWEAAEPLMKAGVACLIEKPLAGDVDTARRLKELAESTGACLMVGHIERFNPVMRAMQKAASLGQAIVPRFMQVVRVSPMTFRSVDVGVVMDMMIHDIDVVLMMMGGREPDFIRAAGVSVVTQHEDLCNAWLEFNTPHGRCVANVTASRLALKTERVTRITGENAYIKIDYGAKKGNMIRRLANEIQMREVREQLAHGHDLTTLKWDQLVNIEELQVDDAEPIVSELAEFIEAVRFSRRPSIDAEAGFANVRTAQRIVEAIRRTM
;
A
#
# COMPACT_ATOMS: atom_id res chain seq x y z
N MET A 1 35.75 -41.40 15.63
CA MET A 1 34.54 -41.21 16.46
C MET A 1 33.85 -39.96 15.96
N HIS A 2 32.81 -40.12 15.12
CA HIS A 2 32.00 -38.99 14.62
C HIS A 2 30.86 -38.79 15.62
N THR A 3 30.87 -37.66 16.31
CA THR A 3 29.75 -37.22 17.14
C THR A 3 28.78 -36.48 16.26
N SER A 4 27.63 -37.06 16.00
CA SER A 4 26.48 -36.41 15.33
C SER A 4 25.86 -35.38 16.30
N ALA A 5 25.74 -34.14 15.83
CA ALA A 5 24.99 -33.09 16.52
C ALA A 5 23.47 -33.41 16.51
N PRO A 6 22.75 -33.13 17.59
CA PRO A 6 21.31 -33.37 17.65
C PRO A 6 20.56 -32.46 16.70
N ALA A 7 19.61 -33.05 15.96
CA ALA A 7 18.67 -32.32 15.11
C ALA A 7 17.80 -31.36 15.96
N SER A 8 17.80 -30.09 15.62
CA SER A 8 16.91 -29.11 16.23
C SER A 8 15.45 -29.43 15.88
N THR A 9 14.64 -29.69 16.89
CA THR A 9 13.19 -29.85 16.77
C THR A 9 12.59 -28.55 16.20
N PRO A 10 11.63 -28.62 15.24
CA PRO A 10 10.92 -27.45 14.79
C PRO A 10 10.16 -26.81 15.96
N VAL A 11 10.37 -25.52 16.19
CA VAL A 11 9.57 -24.74 17.14
C VAL A 11 8.16 -24.66 16.54
N GLU A 12 7.21 -25.34 17.16
CA GLU A 12 5.80 -25.28 16.83
C GLU A 12 5.31 -23.85 17.15
N VAL A 13 5.15 -23.02 16.10
CA VAL A 13 4.58 -21.68 16.27
C VAL A 13 3.11 -21.87 16.61
N ALA A 14 2.74 -21.62 17.86
CA ALA A 14 1.35 -21.70 18.32
C ALA A 14 0.47 -20.85 17.38
N SER A 15 -0.64 -21.44 16.94
CA SER A 15 -1.63 -20.71 16.14
C SER A 15 -2.13 -19.49 16.91
N PRO A 16 -2.20 -18.31 16.28
CA PRO A 16 -2.61 -17.09 16.96
C PRO A 16 -4.03 -17.26 17.53
N THR A 17 -4.20 -16.91 18.80
CA THR A 17 -5.49 -17.05 19.51
C THR A 17 -6.47 -15.96 19.05
N ASP A 18 -7.68 -16.36 18.71
CA ASP A 18 -8.78 -15.45 18.38
C ASP A 18 -9.25 -14.68 19.64
N ARG A 19 -9.05 -13.37 19.70
CA ARG A 19 -9.44 -12.50 20.81
C ARG A 19 -10.96 -12.46 21.06
N PHE A 20 -11.75 -12.80 20.08
CA PHE A 20 -13.21 -12.66 20.09
C PHE A 20 -13.94 -13.99 20.30
N GLU A 21 -13.23 -15.11 20.48
CA GLU A 21 -13.80 -16.44 20.71
C GLU A 21 -14.92 -16.81 19.70
N GLY A 22 -14.70 -16.40 18.43
CA GLY A 22 -15.64 -16.66 17.35
C GLY A 22 -16.78 -15.63 17.19
N ARG A 23 -16.97 -14.67 18.11
CA ARG A 23 -17.94 -13.60 17.87
C ARG A 23 -17.49 -12.66 16.74
N PRO A 24 -18.42 -12.04 15.99
CA PRO A 24 -18.07 -11.04 14.99
C PRO A 24 -17.37 -9.82 15.60
N VAL A 25 -16.39 -9.24 14.90
CA VAL A 25 -15.80 -7.94 15.23
C VAL A 25 -16.84 -6.85 14.98
N ARG A 26 -17.09 -5.99 15.96
CA ARG A 26 -18.06 -4.89 15.87
C ARG A 26 -17.39 -3.70 15.20
N CYS A 27 -17.80 -3.39 13.97
CA CYS A 27 -17.18 -2.38 13.14
C CYS A 27 -17.99 -1.09 13.06
N GLY A 28 -17.29 0.04 13.04
CA GLY A 28 -17.82 1.36 12.72
C GLY A 28 -17.15 1.97 11.49
N VAL A 29 -17.81 2.96 10.87
CA VAL A 29 -17.21 3.77 9.79
C VAL A 29 -17.43 5.25 10.08
N VAL A 30 -16.35 6.04 10.08
CA VAL A 30 -16.37 7.50 10.23
C VAL A 30 -16.09 8.15 8.87
N GLY A 31 -17.01 8.97 8.40
CA GLY A 31 -16.99 9.55 7.06
C GLY A 31 -17.55 8.58 6.02
N VAL A 32 -18.83 8.70 5.65
CA VAL A 32 -19.50 7.84 4.68
C VAL A 32 -19.62 8.49 3.29
N GLY A 33 -18.57 9.23 2.91
CA GLY A 33 -18.39 9.72 1.56
C GLY A 33 -18.09 8.61 0.54
N ARG A 34 -17.29 8.94 -0.47
CA ARG A 34 -16.98 8.01 -1.57
C ARG A 34 -16.33 6.71 -1.10
N MET A 35 -15.32 6.77 -0.22
CA MET A 35 -14.64 5.56 0.27
C MET A 35 -15.42 4.90 1.41
N GLY A 36 -15.83 5.65 2.43
CA GLY A 36 -16.49 5.08 3.60
C GLY A 36 -17.77 4.29 3.31
N ARG A 37 -18.54 4.65 2.28
CA ARG A 37 -19.70 3.83 1.85
C ARG A 37 -19.28 2.43 1.36
N HIS A 38 -18.09 2.30 0.76
CA HIS A 38 -17.58 0.98 0.36
C HIS A 38 -17.12 0.20 1.57
N HIS A 39 -16.44 0.84 2.55
CA HIS A 39 -16.10 0.21 3.82
C HIS A 39 -17.34 -0.28 4.55
N ALA A 40 -18.40 0.56 4.66
CA ALA A 40 -19.65 0.17 5.28
C ALA A 40 -20.30 -1.04 4.57
N ARG A 41 -20.30 -1.06 3.24
CA ARG A 41 -20.78 -2.21 2.45
C ARG A 41 -20.04 -3.48 2.80
N VAL A 42 -18.72 -3.42 2.78
CA VAL A 42 -17.86 -4.60 3.02
C VAL A 42 -18.08 -5.17 4.42
N TYR A 43 -18.09 -4.32 5.45
CA TYR A 43 -18.37 -4.77 6.83
C TYR A 43 -19.78 -5.32 7.01
N ALA A 44 -20.76 -4.78 6.28
CA ALA A 44 -22.14 -5.21 6.39
C ALA A 44 -22.49 -6.48 5.61
N LYS A 45 -21.76 -6.76 4.50
CA LYS A 45 -22.21 -7.78 3.53
C LYS A 45 -21.15 -8.77 3.07
N ASP A 46 -19.88 -8.36 3.01
CA ASP A 46 -18.86 -9.13 2.28
C ASP A 46 -17.93 -9.92 3.22
N LEU A 47 -17.90 -9.57 4.53
CA LEU A 47 -17.09 -10.24 5.54
C LEU A 47 -17.98 -10.92 6.59
N ALA A 48 -17.83 -12.22 6.74
CA ALA A 48 -18.65 -13.01 7.68
C ALA A 48 -18.21 -12.87 9.14
N ASN A 49 -16.98 -12.44 9.40
CA ASN A 49 -16.37 -12.38 10.72
C ASN A 49 -16.43 -10.99 11.39
N CYS A 50 -17.22 -10.07 10.84
CA CYS A 50 -17.49 -8.76 11.41
C CYS A 50 -18.94 -8.33 11.22
N THR A 51 -19.35 -7.28 11.93
CA THR A 51 -20.69 -6.70 11.87
C THR A 51 -20.60 -5.18 11.91
N LEU A 52 -21.22 -4.51 10.95
CA LEU A 52 -21.34 -3.05 10.95
C LEU A 52 -22.37 -2.62 12.00
N VAL A 53 -21.96 -1.89 13.04
CA VAL A 53 -22.86 -1.46 14.12
C VAL A 53 -23.24 0.01 14.03
N GLY A 54 -22.44 0.86 13.37
CA GLY A 54 -22.73 2.27 13.23
C GLY A 54 -21.90 2.98 12.17
N VAL A 55 -22.46 4.05 11.65
CA VAL A 55 -21.81 4.97 10.70
C VAL A 55 -21.91 6.40 11.22
N VAL A 56 -20.81 7.16 11.06
CA VAL A 56 -20.70 8.57 11.48
C VAL A 56 -20.44 9.43 10.25
N ASP A 57 -21.22 10.47 10.05
CA ASP A 57 -20.96 11.50 9.04
C ASP A 57 -21.60 12.83 9.49
N ALA A 58 -20.98 13.97 9.18
CA ALA A 58 -21.54 15.28 9.42
C ALA A 58 -22.84 15.51 8.60
N ASN A 59 -22.93 14.92 7.40
CA ASN A 59 -24.13 15.00 6.56
C ASN A 59 -25.18 13.99 7.04
N ALA A 60 -26.31 14.52 7.57
CA ALA A 60 -27.40 13.74 8.12
C ALA A 60 -28.03 12.77 7.12
N GLU A 61 -28.26 13.24 5.88
CA GLU A 61 -28.87 12.42 4.83
C GLU A 61 -28.00 11.21 4.48
N ARG A 62 -26.69 11.41 4.29
CA ARG A 62 -25.76 10.32 3.97
C ARG A 62 -25.69 9.27 5.08
N ARG A 63 -25.57 9.70 6.34
CA ARG A 63 -25.49 8.73 7.45
C ARG A 63 -26.78 7.95 7.64
N GLN A 64 -27.95 8.63 7.43
CA GLN A 64 -29.25 7.99 7.57
C GLN A 64 -29.49 6.96 6.45
N ASP A 65 -29.24 7.34 5.17
CA ASP A 65 -29.38 6.45 4.01
C ASP A 65 -28.56 5.16 4.19
N LEU A 66 -27.28 5.29 4.59
CA LEU A 66 -26.46 4.11 4.80
C LEU A 66 -26.89 3.27 6.02
N ALA A 67 -27.29 3.91 7.09
CA ALA A 67 -27.74 3.22 8.29
C ALA A 67 -29.00 2.38 8.02
N GLU A 68 -29.98 2.93 7.31
CA GLU A 68 -31.18 2.22 6.87
C GLU A 68 -30.82 1.06 5.91
N ARG A 69 -29.96 1.33 4.92
CA ARG A 69 -29.55 0.35 3.92
C ARG A 69 -28.83 -0.86 4.51
N PHE A 70 -28.06 -0.68 5.57
CA PHE A 70 -27.22 -1.73 6.17
C PHE A 70 -27.70 -2.18 7.56
N GLY A 71 -28.78 -1.61 8.09
CA GLY A 71 -29.34 -2.00 9.37
C GLY A 71 -28.45 -1.66 10.57
N CYS A 72 -27.75 -0.52 10.52
CA CYS A 72 -26.86 -0.06 11.60
C CYS A 72 -27.30 1.30 12.16
N ARG A 73 -26.57 1.83 13.15
CA ARG A 73 -26.90 3.13 13.76
C ARG A 73 -26.33 4.29 12.93
N ALA A 74 -27.17 5.33 12.68
CA ALA A 74 -26.73 6.60 12.15
C ALA A 74 -26.28 7.50 13.31
N LEU A 75 -25.02 7.95 13.30
CA LEU A 75 -24.42 8.70 14.39
C LEU A 75 -23.86 10.03 13.87
N GLU A 76 -23.85 11.04 14.71
CA GLU A 76 -23.35 12.38 14.39
C GLU A 76 -21.90 12.59 14.82
N ARG A 77 -21.50 11.95 15.93
CA ARG A 77 -20.18 12.12 16.55
C ARG A 77 -19.47 10.79 16.72
N VAL A 78 -18.15 10.84 16.69
CA VAL A 78 -17.27 9.67 16.78
C VAL A 78 -17.39 8.97 18.15
N ASP A 79 -17.51 9.73 19.24
CA ASP A 79 -17.64 9.19 20.60
C ASP A 79 -18.86 8.29 20.78
N GLN A 80 -19.94 8.51 20.03
CA GLN A 80 -21.13 7.66 20.06
C GLN A 80 -20.86 6.22 19.55
N LEU A 81 -19.79 5.99 18.78
CA LEU A 81 -19.36 4.64 18.44
C LEU A 81 -18.86 3.86 19.66
N LEU A 82 -18.22 4.55 20.62
CA LEU A 82 -17.75 3.92 21.86
C LEU A 82 -18.92 3.39 22.69
N ASP A 83 -20.04 4.12 22.72
CA ASP A 83 -21.27 3.68 23.41
C ASP A 83 -21.87 2.41 22.78
N LEU A 84 -21.58 2.18 21.50
CA LEU A 84 -21.98 0.94 20.81
C LEU A 84 -21.00 -0.22 21.05
N GLY A 85 -19.89 0.00 21.75
CA GLY A 85 -18.90 -1.03 22.01
C GLY A 85 -18.23 -1.54 20.71
N VAL A 86 -17.75 -0.62 19.87
CA VAL A 86 -17.00 -0.98 18.65
C VAL A 86 -15.63 -1.56 19.00
N ASP A 87 -15.20 -2.54 18.24
CA ASP A 87 -13.87 -3.14 18.32
C ASP A 87 -12.90 -2.54 17.30
N ALA A 88 -13.44 -2.16 16.13
CA ALA A 88 -12.66 -1.67 14.99
C ALA A 88 -13.44 -0.59 14.23
N VAL A 89 -12.73 0.42 13.74
CA VAL A 89 -13.33 1.55 13.00
C VAL A 89 -12.50 1.89 11.76
N SER A 90 -13.17 2.05 10.61
CA SER A 90 -12.58 2.69 9.44
C SER A 90 -12.84 4.19 9.47
N ILE A 91 -11.78 4.98 9.28
CA ILE A 91 -11.81 6.44 9.20
C ILE A 91 -11.56 6.84 7.74
N ALA A 92 -12.61 7.29 7.06
CA ALA A 92 -12.63 7.67 5.66
C ALA A 92 -13.14 9.12 5.46
N THR A 93 -12.84 9.97 6.43
CA THR A 93 -13.07 11.42 6.39
C THR A 93 -12.06 12.11 5.45
N PRO A 94 -12.22 13.41 5.14
CA PRO A 94 -11.13 14.19 4.61
C PRO A 94 -9.91 14.16 5.54
N THR A 95 -8.71 14.15 4.98
CA THR A 95 -7.44 13.93 5.68
C THR A 95 -7.22 14.83 6.90
N ILE A 96 -7.69 16.08 6.81
CA ILE A 96 -7.57 17.07 7.91
C ILE A 96 -8.29 16.65 9.21
N TYR A 97 -9.26 15.73 9.12
CA TYR A 97 -10.05 15.23 10.26
C TYR A 97 -9.58 13.86 10.76
N HIS A 98 -8.53 13.26 10.19
CA HIS A 98 -8.06 11.93 10.58
C HIS A 98 -7.63 11.86 12.04
N TRP A 99 -6.87 12.87 12.51
CA TRP A 99 -6.45 12.96 13.91
C TRP A 99 -7.64 13.04 14.87
N GLU A 100 -8.55 13.96 14.63
CA GLU A 100 -9.71 14.21 15.50
C GLU A 100 -10.63 12.97 15.58
N ALA A 101 -10.76 12.24 14.50
CA ALA A 101 -11.54 11.01 14.47
C ALA A 101 -10.83 9.82 15.14
N ALA A 102 -9.52 9.70 14.96
CA ALA A 102 -8.74 8.56 15.46
C ALA A 102 -8.43 8.64 16.96
N GLU A 103 -8.08 9.84 17.45
CA GLU A 103 -7.58 10.04 18.82
C GLU A 103 -8.49 9.45 19.91
N PRO A 104 -9.81 9.76 19.97
CA PRO A 104 -10.69 9.23 21.01
C PRO A 104 -10.87 7.70 20.90
N LEU A 105 -10.91 7.16 19.68
CA LEU A 105 -11.04 5.74 19.43
C LEU A 105 -9.81 4.96 19.89
N MET A 106 -8.62 5.41 19.47
CA MET A 106 -7.37 4.73 19.82
C MET A 106 -7.06 4.84 21.32
N LYS A 107 -7.38 5.95 21.98
CA LYS A 107 -7.28 6.09 23.45
C LYS A 107 -8.20 5.12 24.19
N ALA A 108 -9.33 4.74 23.60
CA ALA A 108 -10.23 3.73 24.13
C ALA A 108 -9.83 2.28 23.73
N GLY A 109 -8.69 2.09 23.06
CA GLY A 109 -8.19 0.78 22.62
C GLY A 109 -8.88 0.22 21.37
N VAL A 110 -9.67 1.03 20.68
CA VAL A 110 -10.35 0.63 19.42
C VAL A 110 -9.34 0.60 18.29
N ALA A 111 -9.35 -0.48 17.52
CA ALA A 111 -8.53 -0.59 16.31
C ALA A 111 -8.99 0.38 15.21
N CYS A 112 -8.07 1.04 14.54
CA CYS A 112 -8.39 2.02 13.50
C CYS A 112 -7.74 1.66 12.15
N LEU A 113 -8.54 1.64 11.08
CA LEU A 113 -8.05 1.74 9.71
C LEU A 113 -8.28 3.18 9.25
N ILE A 114 -7.19 3.89 8.93
CA ILE A 114 -7.26 5.28 8.47
C ILE A 114 -6.96 5.32 6.98
N GLU A 115 -7.83 5.95 6.20
CA GLU A 115 -7.62 6.16 4.76
C GLU A 115 -6.34 6.95 4.47
N LYS A 116 -5.79 6.71 3.29
CA LYS A 116 -4.62 7.44 2.79
C LYS A 116 -4.95 8.92 2.45
N PRO A 117 -3.96 9.82 2.60
CA PRO A 117 -2.74 9.65 3.38
C PRO A 117 -3.04 9.55 4.88
N LEU A 118 -2.17 8.91 5.65
CA LEU A 118 -2.36 8.80 7.11
C LEU A 118 -2.66 10.17 7.75
N ALA A 119 -1.95 11.21 7.29
CA ALA A 119 -2.17 12.60 7.67
C ALA A 119 -1.74 13.55 6.55
N GLY A 120 -2.12 14.82 6.63
CA GLY A 120 -1.74 15.86 5.67
C GLY A 120 -0.31 16.39 5.85
N ASP A 121 0.29 16.13 7.00
CA ASP A 121 1.64 16.57 7.36
C ASP A 121 2.37 15.53 8.23
N VAL A 122 3.71 15.66 8.29
CA VAL A 122 4.58 14.71 9.02
C VAL A 122 4.36 14.72 10.52
N ASP A 123 4.06 15.87 11.11
CA ASP A 123 3.91 15.98 12.57
C ASP A 123 2.62 15.29 13.04
N THR A 124 1.52 15.48 12.32
CA THR A 124 0.27 14.77 12.57
C THR A 124 0.42 13.26 12.34
N ALA A 125 1.13 12.85 11.27
CA ALA A 125 1.41 11.44 11.01
C ALA A 125 2.25 10.80 12.13
N ARG A 126 3.26 11.54 12.65
CA ARG A 126 4.07 11.11 13.80
C ARG A 126 3.21 10.94 15.05
N ARG A 127 2.36 11.91 15.36
CA ARG A 127 1.44 11.84 16.52
C ARG A 127 0.52 10.63 16.45
N LEU A 128 -0.04 10.29 15.27
CA LEU A 128 -0.86 9.10 15.08
C LEU A 128 -0.06 7.81 15.32
N LYS A 129 1.17 7.75 14.82
CA LYS A 129 2.07 6.63 15.06
C LYS A 129 2.38 6.48 16.57
N GLU A 130 2.80 7.55 17.24
CA GLU A 130 3.10 7.56 18.68
C GLU A 130 1.87 7.20 19.52
N LEU A 131 0.69 7.64 19.12
CA LEU A 131 -0.57 7.26 19.77
C LEU A 131 -0.85 5.76 19.64
N ALA A 132 -0.66 5.18 18.45
CA ALA A 132 -0.79 3.73 18.25
C ALA A 132 0.19 2.94 19.13
N GLU A 133 1.46 3.38 19.20
CA GLU A 133 2.49 2.76 20.02
C GLU A 133 2.17 2.86 21.52
N SER A 134 1.74 4.04 22.00
CA SER A 134 1.48 4.26 23.42
C SER A 134 0.20 3.59 23.94
N THR A 135 -0.82 3.43 23.08
CA THR A 135 -2.08 2.78 23.45
C THR A 135 -2.10 1.28 23.15
N GLY A 136 -1.20 0.80 22.29
CA GLY A 136 -1.23 -0.56 21.76
C GLY A 136 -2.39 -0.81 20.79
N ALA A 137 -3.11 0.23 20.37
CA ALA A 137 -4.21 0.11 19.42
C ALA A 137 -3.68 -0.30 18.04
N CYS A 138 -4.35 -1.27 17.41
CA CYS A 138 -4.03 -1.65 16.03
C CYS A 138 -4.36 -0.48 15.09
N LEU A 139 -3.34 0.07 14.44
CA LEU A 139 -3.50 1.09 13.40
C LEU A 139 -3.05 0.53 12.07
N MET A 140 -3.96 0.52 11.08
CA MET A 140 -3.70 0.19 9.68
C MET A 140 -3.98 1.39 8.81
N VAL A 141 -3.20 1.57 7.73
CA VAL A 141 -3.40 2.65 6.76
C VAL A 141 -3.97 2.11 5.46
N GLY A 142 -4.99 2.79 4.91
CA GLY A 142 -5.75 2.38 3.73
C GLY A 142 -4.98 2.57 2.42
N HIS A 143 -3.86 1.89 2.24
CA HIS A 143 -3.14 1.85 0.97
C HIS A 143 -3.63 0.68 0.10
N ILE A 144 -4.81 0.83 -0.44
CA ILE A 144 -5.57 -0.19 -1.18
C ILE A 144 -4.79 -0.82 -2.35
N GLU A 145 -3.80 -0.10 -2.94
CA GLU A 145 -3.02 -0.63 -4.07
C GLU A 145 -2.17 -1.85 -3.69
N ARG A 146 -1.81 -2.04 -2.42
CA ARG A 146 -1.14 -3.28 -1.97
C ARG A 146 -2.04 -4.51 -2.08
N PHE A 147 -3.35 -4.32 -2.05
CA PHE A 147 -4.37 -5.35 -2.18
C PHE A 147 -4.89 -5.52 -3.61
N ASN A 148 -4.35 -4.76 -4.56
CA ASN A 148 -4.67 -4.95 -5.96
C ASN A 148 -4.30 -6.39 -6.38
N PRO A 149 -5.21 -7.13 -7.07
CA PRO A 149 -4.97 -8.53 -7.43
C PRO A 149 -3.65 -8.77 -8.15
N VAL A 150 -3.22 -7.85 -9.03
CA VAL A 150 -1.93 -7.98 -9.72
C VAL A 150 -0.73 -7.84 -8.79
N MET A 151 -0.82 -7.00 -7.73
CA MET A 151 0.23 -6.89 -6.70
C MET A 151 0.32 -8.16 -5.87
N ARG A 152 -0.80 -8.72 -5.48
CA ARG A 152 -0.88 -10.01 -4.77
C ARG A 152 -0.29 -11.15 -5.62
N ALA A 153 -0.65 -11.19 -6.91
CA ALA A 153 -0.09 -12.15 -7.86
C ALA A 153 1.44 -12.02 -7.98
N MET A 154 1.96 -10.79 -8.05
CA MET A 154 3.40 -10.53 -8.04
C MET A 154 4.06 -11.01 -6.73
N GLN A 155 3.51 -10.68 -5.59
CA GLN A 155 4.04 -11.11 -4.28
C GLN A 155 4.06 -12.64 -4.16
N LYS A 156 2.98 -13.32 -4.59
CA LYS A 156 2.90 -14.78 -4.64
C LYS A 156 3.96 -15.38 -5.58
N ALA A 157 4.11 -14.84 -6.77
CA ALA A 157 5.13 -15.30 -7.72
C ALA A 157 6.56 -15.06 -7.17
N ALA A 158 6.80 -13.95 -6.47
CA ALA A 158 8.08 -13.67 -5.82
C ALA A 158 8.38 -14.63 -4.66
N SER A 159 7.38 -15.07 -3.89
CA SER A 159 7.57 -16.02 -2.77
C SER A 159 7.86 -17.45 -3.23
N LEU A 160 7.45 -17.84 -4.43
CA LEU A 160 7.68 -19.17 -5.00
C LEU A 160 9.06 -19.33 -5.67
N GLY A 161 9.84 -18.27 -5.78
CA GLY A 161 11.15 -18.26 -6.42
C GLY A 161 12.21 -17.52 -5.60
N GLN A 162 13.32 -17.15 -6.26
CA GLN A 162 14.29 -16.26 -5.62
C GLN A 162 13.68 -14.88 -5.39
N ALA A 163 13.97 -14.29 -4.24
CA ALA A 163 13.56 -12.94 -3.93
C ALA A 163 14.01 -11.96 -5.02
N ILE A 164 13.12 -11.07 -5.41
CA ILE A 164 13.43 -10.03 -6.40
C ILE A 164 14.21 -8.93 -5.68
N VAL A 165 15.43 -8.69 -6.14
CA VAL A 165 16.27 -7.58 -5.65
C VAL A 165 16.15 -6.43 -6.65
N PRO A 166 15.32 -5.40 -6.38
CA PRO A 166 15.13 -4.29 -7.31
C PRO A 166 16.43 -3.50 -7.48
N ARG A 167 16.75 -3.14 -8.72
CA ARG A 167 17.84 -2.23 -9.10
C ARG A 167 17.30 -0.94 -9.69
N PHE A 168 16.21 -1.04 -10.44
CA PHE A 168 15.52 0.10 -10.99
C PHE A 168 14.01 -0.13 -10.98
N MET A 169 13.26 0.85 -10.51
CA MET A 169 11.80 0.87 -10.57
C MET A 169 11.34 2.08 -11.36
N GLN A 170 10.47 1.87 -12.34
CA GLN A 170 9.77 2.93 -13.05
C GLN A 170 8.28 2.83 -12.72
N VAL A 171 7.73 3.89 -12.13
CA VAL A 171 6.33 3.95 -11.72
C VAL A 171 5.66 5.14 -12.38
N VAL A 172 4.55 4.89 -13.05
CA VAL A 172 3.77 5.90 -13.78
C VAL A 172 2.31 5.83 -13.35
N ARG A 173 1.80 6.93 -12.82
CA ARG A 173 0.39 7.12 -12.48
C ARG A 173 -0.10 8.42 -13.07
N VAL A 174 -0.78 8.34 -14.18
CA VAL A 174 -1.28 9.52 -14.88
C VAL A 174 -2.77 9.36 -15.21
N SER A 175 -3.50 10.47 -15.21
CA SER A 175 -4.92 10.51 -15.57
C SER A 175 -5.31 11.86 -16.14
N PRO A 176 -6.44 11.96 -16.87
CA PRO A 176 -7.06 13.24 -17.15
C PRO A 176 -7.46 13.99 -15.87
N MET A 177 -7.51 15.33 -15.95
CA MET A 177 -8.00 16.17 -14.87
C MET A 177 -9.48 15.88 -14.58
N THR A 178 -9.81 15.66 -13.32
CA THR A 178 -11.20 15.41 -12.87
C THR A 178 -11.74 16.51 -11.98
N PHE A 179 -10.97 17.57 -11.70
CA PHE A 179 -11.27 18.66 -10.75
C PHE A 179 -11.62 18.17 -9.33
N ARG A 180 -11.15 16.97 -8.96
CA ARG A 180 -11.24 16.42 -7.61
C ARG A 180 -9.91 16.61 -6.92
N SER A 181 -9.92 16.81 -5.58
CA SER A 181 -8.71 16.97 -4.78
C SER A 181 -7.75 18.00 -5.36
N VAL A 182 -8.30 19.12 -5.89
CA VAL A 182 -7.50 20.22 -6.46
C VAL A 182 -6.87 21.11 -5.40
N ASP A 183 -7.23 20.90 -4.16
CA ASP A 183 -6.71 21.52 -2.94
C ASP A 183 -5.35 20.96 -2.50
N VAL A 184 -4.92 19.86 -3.09
CA VAL A 184 -3.60 19.23 -2.85
C VAL A 184 -2.89 18.90 -4.15
N GLY A 185 -1.55 18.80 -4.11
CA GLY A 185 -0.73 18.40 -5.25
C GLY A 185 -0.83 16.91 -5.58
N VAL A 186 -0.37 16.54 -6.79
CA VAL A 186 -0.39 15.15 -7.24
C VAL A 186 0.50 14.23 -6.41
N VAL A 187 1.46 14.78 -5.68
CA VAL A 187 2.31 13.98 -4.78
C VAL A 187 1.46 13.39 -3.64
N MET A 188 0.69 14.21 -2.97
CA MET A 188 -0.15 13.79 -1.83
C MET A 188 -1.44 13.10 -2.25
N ASP A 189 -1.98 13.37 -3.44
CA ASP A 189 -3.22 12.74 -3.92
C ASP A 189 -2.96 11.43 -4.66
N MET A 190 -2.04 11.43 -5.63
CA MET A 190 -1.82 10.34 -6.57
C MET A 190 -0.54 9.55 -6.29
N MET A 191 0.61 10.24 -6.21
CA MET A 191 1.93 9.61 -6.05
C MET A 191 2.07 8.88 -4.71
N ILE A 192 1.31 9.27 -3.70
CA ILE A 192 1.29 8.66 -2.35
C ILE A 192 1.04 7.13 -2.41
N HIS A 193 0.23 6.65 -3.34
CA HIS A 193 0.00 5.23 -3.56
C HIS A 193 1.23 4.51 -4.10
N ASP A 194 1.98 5.17 -4.98
CA ASP A 194 3.15 4.62 -5.64
C ASP A 194 4.38 4.68 -4.74
N ILE A 195 4.48 5.73 -3.93
CA ILE A 195 5.48 5.83 -2.85
C ILE A 195 5.33 4.63 -1.91
N ASP A 196 4.10 4.29 -1.51
CA ASP A 196 3.84 3.15 -0.65
C ASP A 196 4.32 1.82 -1.26
N VAL A 197 4.02 1.59 -2.54
CA VAL A 197 4.49 0.40 -3.26
C VAL A 197 6.03 0.38 -3.34
N VAL A 198 6.67 1.50 -3.62
CA VAL A 198 8.15 1.60 -3.66
C VAL A 198 8.74 1.30 -2.29
N LEU A 199 8.24 1.90 -1.22
CA LEU A 199 8.71 1.64 0.15
C LEU A 199 8.49 0.17 0.54
N MET A 200 7.36 -0.43 0.19
CA MET A 200 7.09 -1.85 0.40
C MET A 200 8.15 -2.72 -0.30
N MET A 201 8.45 -2.46 -1.57
CA MET A 201 9.47 -3.19 -2.33
C MET A 201 10.88 -3.00 -1.77
N MET A 202 11.13 -1.91 -1.08
CA MET A 202 12.39 -1.62 -0.38
C MET A 202 12.40 -2.10 1.08
N GLY A 203 11.41 -2.93 1.49
CA GLY A 203 11.31 -3.48 2.83
C GLY A 203 11.03 -2.43 3.92
N GLY A 204 10.30 -1.36 3.56
CA GLY A 204 9.99 -0.22 4.44
C GLY A 204 11.11 0.83 4.54
N ARG A 205 12.24 0.63 3.85
CA ARG A 205 13.33 1.60 3.83
C ARG A 205 12.93 2.85 3.07
N GLU A 206 13.21 4.02 3.64
CA GLU A 206 13.05 5.28 2.98
C GLU A 206 14.25 5.61 2.06
N PRO A 207 14.06 6.47 1.03
CA PRO A 207 15.14 6.86 0.14
C PRO A 207 16.21 7.69 0.89
N ASP A 208 17.48 7.35 0.65
CA ASP A 208 18.62 8.11 1.16
C ASP A 208 18.72 9.48 0.48
N PHE A 209 18.36 9.53 -0.82
CA PHE A 209 18.41 10.75 -1.61
C PHE A 209 17.15 10.90 -2.48
N ILE A 210 16.67 12.15 -2.63
CA ILE A 210 15.48 12.52 -3.41
C ILE A 210 15.82 13.71 -4.32
N ARG A 211 15.51 13.58 -5.61
CA ARG A 211 15.36 14.69 -6.55
C ARG A 211 13.95 14.68 -7.10
N ALA A 212 13.37 15.85 -7.27
CA ALA A 212 12.04 15.95 -7.86
C ALA A 212 11.90 17.23 -8.67
N ALA A 213 11.07 17.15 -9.71
CA ALA A 213 10.59 18.29 -10.47
C ALA A 213 9.07 18.25 -10.51
N GLY A 214 8.43 19.39 -10.32
CA GLY A 214 6.98 19.53 -10.35
C GLY A 214 6.56 20.70 -11.23
N VAL A 215 5.36 20.64 -11.78
CA VAL A 215 4.79 21.70 -12.61
C VAL A 215 3.33 21.94 -12.20
N SER A 216 3.00 23.20 -11.92
CA SER A 216 1.65 23.69 -11.69
C SER A 216 1.13 24.32 -12.96
N VAL A 217 0.05 23.78 -13.52
CA VAL A 217 -0.54 24.26 -14.79
C VAL A 217 -1.96 24.76 -14.59
N VAL A 218 -2.77 24.02 -13.82
CA VAL A 218 -4.19 24.28 -13.59
C VAL A 218 -4.46 24.70 -12.16
N THR A 219 -3.77 24.08 -11.19
CA THR A 219 -3.95 24.35 -9.76
C THR A 219 -2.80 25.17 -9.19
N GLN A 220 -2.91 25.56 -7.92
CA GLN A 220 -1.80 26.23 -7.19
C GLN A 220 -0.74 25.24 -6.69
N HIS A 221 -0.99 23.93 -6.82
CA HIS A 221 -0.12 22.86 -6.43
C HIS A 221 0.46 22.20 -7.68
N GLU A 222 1.42 21.31 -7.52
CA GLU A 222 1.94 20.53 -8.64
C GLU A 222 0.86 19.63 -9.24
N ASP A 223 0.59 19.79 -10.54
CA ASP A 223 -0.32 18.98 -11.34
C ASP A 223 0.40 17.83 -12.06
N LEU A 224 1.72 17.91 -12.13
CA LEU A 224 2.64 16.88 -12.56
C LEU A 224 3.85 16.88 -11.63
N CYS A 225 4.31 15.71 -11.27
CA CYS A 225 5.57 15.51 -10.57
C CYS A 225 6.31 14.30 -11.14
N ASN A 226 7.63 14.45 -11.32
CA ASN A 226 8.57 13.34 -11.48
C ASN A 226 9.57 13.37 -10.33
N ALA A 227 9.68 12.24 -9.63
CA ALA A 227 10.58 12.06 -8.49
C ALA A 227 11.58 10.95 -8.77
N TRP A 228 12.85 11.19 -8.42
CA TRP A 228 13.96 10.27 -8.46
C TRP A 228 14.37 9.93 -7.03
N LEU A 229 14.14 8.69 -6.61
CA LEU A 229 14.38 8.20 -5.26
C LEU A 229 15.54 7.20 -5.29
N GLU A 230 16.59 7.44 -4.48
CA GLU A 230 17.76 6.57 -4.43
C GLU A 230 17.83 5.85 -3.08
N PHE A 231 18.12 4.57 -3.13
CA PHE A 231 18.24 3.70 -1.98
C PHE A 231 19.58 2.98 -2.00
N ASN A 232 20.35 3.08 -0.93
CA ASN A 232 21.53 2.28 -0.71
C ASN A 232 21.14 1.04 0.11
N THR A 233 21.22 -0.13 -0.50
CA THR A 233 20.83 -1.39 0.13
C THR A 233 22.04 -2.32 0.31
N PRO A 234 21.97 -3.33 1.16
CA PRO A 234 23.01 -4.35 1.26
C PRO A 234 23.32 -5.05 -0.08
N HIS A 235 22.33 -5.08 -0.97
CA HIS A 235 22.48 -5.65 -2.31
C HIS A 235 22.98 -4.63 -3.35
N GLY A 236 23.28 -3.40 -2.96
CA GLY A 236 23.73 -2.29 -3.80
C GLY A 236 22.64 -1.24 -4.01
N ARG A 237 22.91 -0.28 -4.91
CA ARG A 237 22.01 0.85 -5.17
C ARG A 237 20.76 0.42 -5.93
N CYS A 238 19.60 0.91 -5.48
CA CYS A 238 18.34 0.87 -6.21
C CYS A 238 17.85 2.29 -6.47
N VAL A 239 17.20 2.49 -7.60
CA VAL A 239 16.57 3.76 -7.98
C VAL A 239 15.11 3.53 -8.31
N ALA A 240 14.24 4.40 -7.78
CA ALA A 240 12.85 4.48 -8.22
C ALA A 240 12.59 5.83 -8.90
N ASN A 241 12.15 5.79 -10.17
CA ASN A 241 11.65 6.94 -10.89
C ASN A 241 10.11 6.89 -10.86
N VAL A 242 9.50 7.85 -10.18
CA VAL A 242 8.05 7.89 -9.94
C VAL A 242 7.45 9.12 -10.60
N THR A 243 6.48 8.92 -11.47
CA THR A 243 5.76 9.99 -12.17
C THR A 243 4.29 9.97 -11.81
N ALA A 244 3.77 11.10 -11.35
CA ALA A 244 2.34 11.32 -11.17
C ALA A 244 1.89 12.56 -11.95
N SER A 245 0.75 12.48 -12.63
CA SER A 245 0.19 13.62 -13.37
C SER A 245 -1.33 13.52 -13.49
N ARG A 246 -2.00 14.65 -13.29
CA ARG A 246 -3.43 14.81 -13.59
C ARG A 246 -3.70 15.51 -14.94
N LEU A 247 -2.65 15.69 -15.77
CA LEU A 247 -2.70 16.42 -17.05
C LEU A 247 -2.66 15.50 -18.28
N ALA A 248 -2.77 14.19 -18.10
CA ALA A 248 -2.68 13.23 -19.19
C ALA A 248 -4.00 13.11 -19.96
N LEU A 249 -3.93 12.67 -21.22
CA LEU A 249 -5.13 12.39 -22.03
C LEU A 249 -5.77 11.04 -21.71
N LYS A 250 -4.99 10.09 -21.17
CA LYS A 250 -5.44 8.73 -20.83
C LYS A 250 -4.96 8.36 -19.43
N THR A 251 -5.71 7.49 -18.77
CA THR A 251 -5.30 6.90 -17.51
C THR A 251 -4.27 5.81 -17.77
N GLU A 252 -3.12 5.91 -17.09
CA GLU A 252 -2.09 4.87 -17.04
C GLU A 252 -1.65 4.68 -15.60
N ARG A 253 -1.56 3.41 -15.14
CA ARG A 253 -1.08 3.02 -13.82
C ARG A 253 -0.20 1.79 -13.99
N VAL A 254 1.10 2.02 -14.16
CA VAL A 254 2.05 0.96 -14.52
C VAL A 254 3.29 1.05 -13.64
N THR A 255 3.71 -0.10 -13.12
CA THR A 255 5.00 -0.27 -12.45
C THR A 255 5.86 -1.25 -13.23
N ARG A 256 7.12 -0.88 -13.46
CA ARG A 256 8.16 -1.74 -14.04
C ARG A 256 9.30 -1.86 -13.04
N ILE A 257 9.68 -3.07 -12.73
CA ILE A 257 10.75 -3.39 -11.78
C ILE A 257 11.82 -4.17 -12.53
N THR A 258 13.02 -3.63 -12.59
CA THR A 258 14.20 -4.33 -13.10
C THR A 258 15.06 -4.73 -11.91
N GLY A 259 15.23 -6.01 -11.72
CA GLY A 259 16.09 -6.62 -10.69
C GLY A 259 17.29 -7.33 -11.31
N GLU A 260 18.14 -7.93 -10.47
CA GLU A 260 19.30 -8.71 -10.92
C GLU A 260 18.90 -9.98 -11.67
N ASN A 261 17.79 -10.59 -11.25
CA ASN A 261 17.35 -11.91 -11.69
C ASN A 261 15.94 -11.91 -12.31
N ALA A 262 15.26 -10.78 -12.30
CA ALA A 262 13.92 -10.67 -12.85
C ALA A 262 13.59 -9.27 -13.37
N TYR A 263 12.73 -9.21 -14.38
CA TYR A 263 12.01 -8.02 -14.81
C TYR A 263 10.52 -8.25 -14.60
N ILE A 264 9.82 -7.26 -14.04
CA ILE A 264 8.38 -7.33 -13.82
C ILE A 264 7.73 -6.09 -14.40
N LYS A 265 6.60 -6.29 -15.09
CA LYS A 265 5.69 -5.21 -15.48
C LYS A 265 4.31 -5.49 -14.88
N ILE A 266 3.75 -4.48 -14.24
CA ILE A 266 2.41 -4.50 -13.64
C ILE A 266 1.59 -3.37 -14.27
N ASP A 267 0.40 -3.70 -14.76
CA ASP A 267 -0.63 -2.75 -15.16
C ASP A 267 -1.82 -2.89 -14.19
N TYR A 268 -1.98 -1.92 -13.30
CA TYR A 268 -3.04 -1.95 -12.28
C TYR A 268 -4.43 -1.78 -12.85
N GLY A 269 -4.54 -0.99 -13.93
CA GLY A 269 -5.83 -0.72 -14.58
C GLY A 269 -6.34 -1.93 -15.35
N ALA A 270 -5.46 -2.57 -16.09
CA ALA A 270 -5.77 -3.79 -16.84
C ALA A 270 -5.77 -5.05 -15.97
N LYS A 271 -5.33 -4.97 -14.71
CA LYS A 271 -5.12 -6.11 -13.81
C LYS A 271 -4.27 -7.21 -14.46
N LYS A 272 -3.18 -6.81 -15.12
CA LYS A 272 -2.27 -7.71 -15.83
C LYS A 272 -0.84 -7.48 -15.43
N GLY A 273 -0.05 -8.53 -15.40
CA GLY A 273 1.37 -8.42 -15.16
C GLY A 273 2.15 -9.57 -15.76
N ASN A 274 3.36 -9.29 -16.14
CA ASN A 274 4.31 -10.27 -16.66
C ASN A 274 5.59 -10.24 -15.84
N MET A 275 6.16 -11.40 -15.63
CA MET A 275 7.46 -11.59 -15.00
C MET A 275 8.40 -12.31 -15.97
N ILE A 276 9.56 -11.74 -16.18
CA ILE A 276 10.65 -12.36 -16.93
C ILE A 276 11.72 -12.75 -15.91
N ARG A 277 11.98 -14.03 -15.74
CA ARG A 277 13.03 -14.55 -14.87
C ARG A 277 14.23 -15.01 -15.67
N ARG A 278 15.42 -14.74 -15.17
CA ARG A 278 16.64 -15.29 -15.73
C ARG A 278 16.73 -16.79 -15.40
N LEU A 279 16.82 -17.62 -16.42
CA LEU A 279 17.09 -19.07 -16.32
C LEU A 279 18.59 -19.34 -16.37
N ALA A 280 19.31 -18.59 -17.20
CA ALA A 280 20.74 -18.74 -17.35
C ALA A 280 21.49 -18.53 -16.01
N ASN A 281 22.34 -19.48 -15.67
CA ASN A 281 23.21 -19.38 -14.50
C ASN A 281 24.36 -18.38 -14.74
N GLU A 282 25.16 -18.08 -13.69
CA GLU A 282 26.26 -17.12 -13.80
C GLU A 282 27.34 -17.52 -14.79
N ILE A 283 27.56 -18.83 -15.00
CA ILE A 283 28.55 -19.33 -15.97
C ILE A 283 28.10 -19.00 -17.38
N GLN A 284 26.85 -19.36 -17.72
CA GLN A 284 26.26 -19.08 -19.01
C GLN A 284 26.20 -17.56 -19.30
N MET A 285 25.83 -16.75 -18.30
CA MET A 285 25.83 -15.28 -18.48
C MET A 285 27.24 -14.70 -18.63
N ARG A 286 28.24 -15.29 -18.00
CA ARG A 286 29.64 -14.90 -18.21
C ARG A 286 30.10 -15.22 -19.61
N GLU A 287 29.81 -16.41 -20.12
CA GLU A 287 30.12 -16.81 -21.49
C GLU A 287 29.50 -15.87 -22.52
N VAL A 288 28.19 -15.51 -22.34
CA VAL A 288 27.54 -14.53 -23.20
C VAL A 288 28.26 -13.18 -23.16
N ARG A 289 28.63 -12.68 -21.96
CA ARG A 289 29.36 -11.41 -21.81
C ARG A 289 30.76 -11.45 -22.44
N GLU A 290 31.47 -12.56 -22.30
CA GLU A 290 32.79 -12.76 -22.91
C GLU A 290 32.69 -12.79 -24.45
N GLN A 291 31.70 -13.48 -25.00
CA GLN A 291 31.46 -13.51 -26.44
C GLN A 291 31.13 -12.11 -26.99
N LEU A 292 30.27 -11.34 -26.29
CA LEU A 292 29.99 -9.95 -26.64
C LEU A 292 31.24 -9.06 -26.59
N ALA A 293 32.06 -9.23 -25.55
CA ALA A 293 33.31 -8.44 -25.41
C ALA A 293 34.34 -8.74 -26.52
N HIS A 294 34.33 -9.95 -27.07
CA HIS A 294 35.17 -10.34 -28.21
C HIS A 294 34.53 -10.03 -29.57
N GLY A 295 33.37 -9.35 -29.60
CA GLY A 295 32.73 -8.92 -30.85
C GLY A 295 32.04 -10.06 -31.61
N HIS A 296 31.72 -11.18 -30.96
CA HIS A 296 30.96 -12.27 -31.59
C HIS A 296 29.54 -11.80 -31.91
N ASP A 297 29.03 -12.23 -33.06
CA ASP A 297 27.61 -12.02 -33.43
C ASP A 297 26.71 -12.97 -32.65
N LEU A 298 25.93 -12.40 -31.73
CA LEU A 298 24.96 -13.12 -30.92
C LEU A 298 23.51 -12.97 -31.45
N THR A 299 23.29 -12.46 -32.65
CA THR A 299 21.94 -12.27 -33.22
C THR A 299 21.15 -13.56 -33.36
N THR A 300 21.84 -14.71 -33.40
CA THR A 300 21.25 -16.05 -33.44
C THR A 300 20.92 -16.62 -32.05
N LEU A 301 21.36 -15.98 -30.98
CA LEU A 301 21.07 -16.41 -29.62
C LEU A 301 19.59 -16.18 -29.32
N LYS A 302 18.87 -17.24 -28.98
CA LYS A 302 17.46 -17.13 -28.68
C LYS A 302 17.25 -16.69 -27.24
N TRP A 303 16.59 -15.54 -27.06
CA TRP A 303 16.30 -14.95 -25.75
C TRP A 303 15.55 -15.87 -24.82
N ASP A 304 14.60 -16.66 -25.36
CA ASP A 304 13.79 -17.64 -24.63
C ASP A 304 14.60 -18.78 -24.00
N GLN A 305 15.84 -19.01 -24.44
CA GLN A 305 16.75 -19.97 -23.81
C GLN A 305 17.43 -19.41 -22.55
N LEU A 306 17.46 -18.09 -22.41
CA LEU A 306 18.11 -17.41 -21.27
C LEU A 306 17.12 -16.95 -20.20
N VAL A 307 15.83 -16.87 -20.53
CA VAL A 307 14.78 -16.35 -19.64
C VAL A 307 13.52 -17.21 -19.70
N ASN A 308 12.77 -17.20 -18.60
CA ASN A 308 11.39 -17.67 -18.54
C ASN A 308 10.44 -16.46 -18.49
N ILE A 309 9.43 -16.45 -19.34
CA ILE A 309 8.40 -15.41 -19.39
C ILE A 309 7.11 -15.99 -18.83
N GLU A 310 6.65 -15.42 -17.72
CA GLU A 310 5.45 -15.85 -17.02
C GLU A 310 4.41 -14.73 -17.01
N GLU A 311 3.16 -15.05 -17.33
CA GLU A 311 2.05 -14.16 -17.04
C GLU A 311 1.62 -14.35 -15.58
N LEU A 312 1.44 -13.26 -14.82
CA LEU A 312 1.00 -13.32 -13.43
C LEU A 312 -0.45 -13.84 -13.37
N GLN A 313 -0.67 -14.84 -12.53
CA GLN A 313 -2.00 -15.39 -12.30
C GLN A 313 -2.77 -14.45 -11.35
N VAL A 314 -3.63 -13.63 -11.92
CA VAL A 314 -4.40 -12.59 -11.22
C VAL A 314 -5.80 -13.10 -10.94
N ASP A 315 -6.24 -12.99 -9.69
CA ASP A 315 -7.63 -13.32 -9.30
C ASP A 315 -8.56 -12.09 -9.48
N ASP A 316 -9.88 -12.31 -9.32
CA ASP A 316 -10.90 -11.28 -9.46
C ASP A 316 -11.27 -10.63 -8.11
N ALA A 317 -10.50 -10.84 -7.04
CA ALA A 317 -10.82 -10.31 -5.72
C ALA A 317 -10.90 -8.77 -5.76
N GLU A 318 -11.90 -8.23 -5.10
CA GLU A 318 -12.04 -6.79 -4.94
C GLU A 318 -11.01 -6.28 -3.92
N PRO A 319 -10.13 -5.32 -4.29
CA PRO A 319 -9.05 -4.85 -3.40
C PRO A 319 -9.52 -4.41 -2.02
N ILE A 320 -10.64 -3.68 -1.95
CA ILE A 320 -11.18 -3.19 -0.69
C ILE A 320 -11.66 -4.31 0.23
N VAL A 321 -12.19 -5.39 -0.32
CA VAL A 321 -12.59 -6.57 0.48
C VAL A 321 -11.36 -7.23 1.07
N SER A 322 -10.29 -7.38 0.28
CA SER A 322 -9.03 -7.96 0.75
C SER A 322 -8.35 -7.09 1.82
N GLU A 323 -8.38 -5.77 1.65
CA GLU A 323 -7.83 -4.80 2.61
C GLU A 323 -8.56 -4.86 3.96
N LEU A 324 -9.89 -4.81 3.92
CA LEU A 324 -10.69 -4.84 5.15
C LEU A 324 -10.68 -6.23 5.81
N ALA A 325 -10.60 -7.30 5.04
CA ALA A 325 -10.40 -8.65 5.59
C ALA A 325 -9.07 -8.74 6.35
N GLU A 326 -7.99 -8.22 5.77
CA GLU A 326 -6.67 -8.17 6.44
C GLU A 326 -6.71 -7.37 7.74
N PHE A 327 -7.38 -6.20 7.74
CA PHE A 327 -7.56 -5.40 8.94
C PHE A 327 -8.33 -6.16 10.02
N ILE A 328 -9.45 -6.77 9.69
CA ILE A 328 -10.26 -7.55 10.65
C ILE A 328 -9.47 -8.75 11.20
N GLU A 329 -8.69 -9.43 10.38
CA GLU A 329 -7.83 -10.50 10.86
C GLU A 329 -6.71 -10.00 11.77
N ALA A 330 -6.08 -8.87 11.45
CA ALA A 330 -5.08 -8.24 12.31
C ALA A 330 -5.66 -7.92 13.69
N VAL A 331 -6.91 -7.41 13.74
CA VAL A 331 -7.63 -7.13 14.98
C VAL A 331 -7.97 -8.41 15.72
N ARG A 332 -8.50 -9.44 15.06
CA ARG A 332 -8.90 -10.71 15.67
C ARG A 332 -7.74 -11.43 16.33
N PHE A 333 -6.63 -11.49 15.67
CA PHE A 333 -5.47 -12.27 16.11
C PHE A 333 -4.35 -11.44 16.73
N SER A 334 -4.63 -10.16 17.05
CA SER A 334 -3.65 -9.23 17.64
C SER A 334 -2.31 -9.20 16.89
N ARG A 335 -2.37 -9.33 15.56
CA ARG A 335 -1.16 -9.29 14.72
C ARG A 335 -0.93 -7.88 14.18
N ARG A 336 0.31 -7.58 13.89
CA ARG A 336 0.69 -6.34 13.20
C ARG A 336 0.10 -6.35 11.79
N PRO A 337 -0.64 -5.30 11.39
CA PRO A 337 -1.17 -5.21 10.02
C PRO A 337 -0.03 -4.99 9.02
N SER A 338 -0.25 -5.39 7.77
CA SER A 338 0.75 -5.27 6.70
C SER A 338 1.10 -3.83 6.35
N ILE A 339 0.20 -2.89 6.65
CA ILE A 339 0.39 -1.45 6.44
C ILE A 339 0.12 -0.75 7.78
N ASP A 340 1.07 -0.84 8.67
CA ASP A 340 0.95 -0.26 10.01
C ASP A 340 1.25 1.24 10.08
N ALA A 341 1.21 1.79 11.28
CA ALA A 341 1.48 3.20 11.55
C ALA A 341 2.87 3.67 11.06
N GLU A 342 3.90 2.80 11.17
CA GLU A 342 5.26 3.11 10.69
C GLU A 342 5.28 3.24 9.16
N ALA A 343 4.65 2.30 8.45
CA ALA A 343 4.54 2.35 6.99
C ALA A 343 3.80 3.62 6.53
N GLY A 344 2.69 3.96 7.20
CA GLY A 344 1.95 5.19 6.90
C GLY A 344 2.75 6.47 7.19
N PHE A 345 3.48 6.51 8.29
CA PHE A 345 4.36 7.63 8.64
C PHE A 345 5.50 7.79 7.63
N ALA A 346 6.22 6.71 7.29
CA ALA A 346 7.30 6.73 6.30
C ALA A 346 6.80 7.19 4.92
N ASN A 347 5.58 6.81 4.55
CA ASN A 347 4.94 7.22 3.31
C ASN A 347 4.68 8.73 3.27
N VAL A 348 4.04 9.30 4.29
CA VAL A 348 3.78 10.75 4.39
C VAL A 348 5.08 11.54 4.44
N ARG A 349 6.08 11.08 5.22
CA ARG A 349 7.39 11.73 5.31
C ARG A 349 8.12 11.73 3.97
N THR A 350 8.10 10.62 3.24
CA THR A 350 8.71 10.54 1.90
C THR A 350 7.99 11.47 0.91
N ALA A 351 6.66 11.50 0.93
CA ALA A 351 5.88 12.41 0.09
C ALA A 351 6.19 13.87 0.38
N GLN A 352 6.30 14.27 1.65
CA GLN A 352 6.67 15.64 2.01
C GLN A 352 8.08 16.00 1.57
N ARG A 353 9.05 15.09 1.72
CA ARG A 353 10.43 15.30 1.20
C ARG A 353 10.46 15.50 -0.32
N ILE A 354 9.57 14.83 -1.06
CA ILE A 354 9.41 15.06 -2.52
C ILE A 354 8.88 16.47 -2.78
N VAL A 355 7.82 16.89 -2.08
CA VAL A 355 7.27 18.26 -2.21
C VAL A 355 8.33 19.32 -1.87
N GLU A 356 9.13 19.12 -0.84
CA GLU A 356 10.23 20.01 -0.48
C GLU A 356 11.33 20.03 -1.57
N ALA A 357 11.64 18.89 -2.18
CA ALA A 357 12.61 18.82 -3.29
C ALA A 357 12.11 19.60 -4.51
N ILE A 358 10.82 19.55 -4.85
CA ILE A 358 10.20 20.37 -5.91
C ILE A 358 10.39 21.85 -5.62
N ARG A 359 10.10 22.30 -4.40
CA ARG A 359 10.22 23.72 -4.01
C ARG A 359 11.65 24.28 -4.12
N ARG A 360 12.65 23.41 -4.00
CA ARG A 360 14.08 23.82 -4.15
C ARG A 360 14.52 23.95 -5.58
N THR A 361 13.76 23.41 -6.53
CA THR A 361 14.09 23.41 -7.96
C THR A 361 13.25 24.41 -8.75
N MET A 362 12.23 25.00 -8.17
CA MET A 362 11.47 26.15 -8.67
C MET A 362 12.14 27.46 -8.24
#